data_5cd5566e4021d6e254577767398ac051
#
_entry.id   5cd5566e4021d6e254577767398ac051
#
_cell.length_a   1.000
_cell.length_b   1.000
_cell.length_c   1.000
_cell.angle_alpha   90.00
_cell.angle_beta   90.00
_cell.angle_gamma   90.00
#
_symmetry.space_group_name_H-M   'P 1'
#
loop_
_entity.id
_entity.type
_entity.pdbx_description
1 polymer ?
#
loop_
_entity_poly.entity_id
_entity_poly.type
_entity_poly.pdbx_seq_one_letter_code
_entity_poly.pdbx_strand_id
1 'polypeptide(L)'
;MAKSAKVVTGKVRFSYAHVFEPQAVQEGGALKYSVSLIISKNDKETIDRINKAIEQVKEDNKSVWGGSIPKGLKGGLRDGDAEKDDPAYKNSYFINANSAQKPGVVDADLNPIIDKTEFYSGCFGRASVSFFAYNSNGSKGVGCGLNNVQKLEEGDRLGGVTTATEDFAV
;
A
#
# COMPACT_ATOMS: atom_id res chain seq x y z
N MET A 1 -22.32 -12.00 -4.15
CA MET A 1 -21.35 -11.33 -3.28
C MET A 1 -20.03 -11.12 -3.99
N ALA A 2 -19.47 -9.92 -3.83
CA ALA A 2 -18.16 -9.64 -4.40
C ALA A 2 -17.09 -10.51 -3.74
N LYS A 3 -16.15 -10.99 -4.53
CA LYS A 3 -15.02 -11.79 -4.04
C LYS A 3 -13.76 -10.95 -4.02
N SER A 4 -13.04 -11.02 -2.91
CA SER A 4 -11.74 -10.38 -2.77
C SER A 4 -10.63 -11.43 -2.85
N ALA A 5 -9.41 -10.96 -3.08
CA ALA A 5 -8.22 -11.82 -3.08
C ALA A 5 -7.18 -11.24 -2.13
N LYS A 6 -6.74 -12.05 -1.18
CA LYS A 6 -5.76 -11.65 -0.18
C LYS A 6 -4.36 -12.03 -0.63
N VAL A 7 -3.42 -11.11 -0.44
CA VAL A 7 -1.99 -11.33 -0.73
C VAL A 7 -1.17 -10.92 0.48
N VAL A 8 -0.22 -11.76 0.86
CA VAL A 8 0.84 -11.40 1.79
C VAL A 8 2.09 -11.19 0.96
N THR A 9 2.67 -9.99 1.03
CA THR A 9 3.84 -9.65 0.23
C THR A 9 5.11 -10.30 0.78
N GLY A 10 6.16 -10.33 -0.03
CA GLY A 10 7.52 -10.52 0.47
C GLY A 10 7.98 -9.24 1.17
N LYS A 11 9.29 -9.11 1.39
CA LYS A 11 9.84 -7.92 2.04
C LYS A 11 9.72 -6.71 1.11
N VAL A 12 9.01 -5.70 1.57
CA VAL A 12 8.80 -4.43 0.87
C VAL A 12 9.25 -3.29 1.76
N ARG A 13 9.39 -2.10 1.19
CA ARG A 13 9.65 -0.88 1.96
C ARG A 13 8.36 -0.11 2.11
N PHE A 14 8.14 0.47 3.29
CA PHE A 14 6.94 1.25 3.57
C PHE A 14 7.22 2.74 3.41
N SER A 15 6.27 3.45 2.80
CA SER A 15 6.32 4.91 2.67
C SER A 15 4.93 5.47 2.91
N TYR A 16 4.87 6.76 3.25
CA TYR A 16 3.59 7.41 3.60
C TYR A 16 2.80 6.55 4.59
N ALA A 17 3.48 6.12 5.67
CA ALA A 17 2.92 5.19 6.64
C ALA A 17 1.99 5.92 7.62
N HIS A 18 0.68 5.71 7.43
CA HIS A 18 -0.37 6.25 8.29
C HIS A 18 -1.15 5.08 8.89
N VAL A 19 -0.44 4.25 9.69
CA VAL A 19 -0.99 3.01 10.23
C VAL A 19 -1.43 3.11 11.69
N PHE A 20 -1.00 4.16 12.38
CA PHE A 20 -1.41 4.42 13.76
C PHE A 20 -2.54 5.44 13.83
N GLU A 21 -2.55 6.40 12.92
CA GLU A 21 -3.55 7.47 12.87
C GLU A 21 -4.06 7.64 11.44
N PRO A 22 -5.37 7.75 11.24
CA PRO A 22 -5.92 7.91 9.90
C PRO A 22 -5.69 9.33 9.39
N GLN A 23 -5.62 9.44 8.05
CA GLN A 23 -5.43 10.70 7.34
C GLN A 23 -6.51 10.86 6.28
N ALA A 24 -6.90 12.09 6.01
CA ALA A 24 -7.74 12.40 4.86
C ALA A 24 -6.85 12.61 3.65
N VAL A 25 -7.17 11.94 2.54
CA VAL A 25 -6.44 12.12 1.27
C VAL A 25 -6.80 13.47 0.64
N GLN A 26 -8.04 13.91 0.86
CA GLN A 26 -8.54 15.18 0.38
C GLN A 26 -9.16 15.95 1.54
N GLU A 27 -9.08 17.27 1.50
CA GLU A 27 -9.73 18.11 2.50
C GLU A 27 -11.22 17.81 2.56
N GLY A 28 -11.72 17.54 3.77
CA GLY A 28 -13.12 17.16 3.97
C GLY A 28 -13.44 15.72 3.60
N GLY A 29 -12.46 14.92 3.16
CA GLY A 29 -12.65 13.52 2.82
C GLY A 29 -12.65 12.61 4.04
N ALA A 30 -13.02 11.34 3.84
CA ALA A 30 -13.00 10.34 4.89
C ALA A 30 -11.58 10.08 5.38
N LEU A 31 -11.44 9.88 6.70
CA LEU A 31 -10.16 9.50 7.30
C LEU A 31 -9.90 8.02 7.05
N LYS A 32 -8.70 7.70 6.60
CA LYS A 32 -8.29 6.31 6.35
C LYS A 32 -6.87 6.08 6.81
N TYR A 33 -6.62 4.86 7.27
CA TYR A 33 -5.25 4.37 7.47
C TYR A 33 -4.72 3.96 6.10
N SER A 34 -3.46 4.22 5.85
CA SER A 34 -2.86 3.94 4.53
C SER A 34 -1.36 3.74 4.62
N VAL A 35 -0.82 3.12 3.60
CA VAL A 35 0.63 2.96 3.43
C VAL A 35 0.91 2.71 1.95
N SER A 36 2.03 3.23 1.47
CA SER A 36 2.55 2.91 0.15
C SER A 36 3.55 1.77 0.30
N LEU A 37 3.36 0.72 -0.49
CA LEU A 37 4.24 -0.44 -0.51
C LEU A 37 5.18 -0.29 -1.69
N ILE A 38 6.48 -0.17 -1.42
CA ILE A 38 7.52 -0.06 -2.45
C ILE A 38 8.10 -1.45 -2.66
N ILE A 39 7.91 -1.99 -3.86
CA ILE A 39 8.26 -3.37 -4.21
C ILE A 39 9.36 -3.33 -5.24
N SER A 40 10.53 -3.92 -4.92
CA SER A 40 11.64 -4.00 -5.88
C SER A 40 11.18 -4.69 -7.17
N LYS A 41 11.60 -4.15 -8.33
CA LYS A 41 11.34 -4.79 -9.62
C LYS A 41 12.00 -6.16 -9.73
N ASN A 42 12.96 -6.46 -8.84
CA ASN A 42 13.60 -7.76 -8.75
C ASN A 42 12.79 -8.78 -7.95
N ASP A 43 11.82 -8.34 -7.17
CA ASP A 43 10.94 -9.23 -6.39
C ASP A 43 9.78 -9.71 -7.27
N LYS A 44 10.11 -10.60 -8.19
CA LYS A 44 9.16 -11.11 -9.17
C LYS A 44 8.04 -11.92 -8.54
N GLU A 45 8.32 -12.59 -7.43
CA GLU A 45 7.33 -13.40 -6.74
C GLU A 45 6.18 -12.52 -6.18
N THR A 46 6.52 -11.45 -5.48
CA THR A 46 5.51 -10.52 -4.96
C THR A 46 4.74 -9.85 -6.08
N ILE A 47 5.44 -9.39 -7.12
CA ILE A 47 4.83 -8.77 -8.29
C ILE A 47 3.83 -9.72 -8.94
N ASP A 48 4.22 -10.97 -9.13
CA ASP A 48 3.39 -11.99 -9.75
C ASP A 48 2.14 -12.31 -8.91
N ARG A 49 2.31 -12.46 -7.59
CA ARG A 49 1.18 -12.69 -6.68
C ARG A 49 0.16 -11.55 -6.74
N ILE A 50 0.63 -10.31 -6.75
CA ILE A 50 -0.25 -9.14 -6.82
C ILE A 50 -0.99 -9.12 -8.16
N ASN A 51 -0.29 -9.30 -9.26
CA ASN A 51 -0.90 -9.29 -10.58
C ASN A 51 -1.92 -10.40 -10.75
N LYS A 52 -1.61 -11.61 -10.27
CA LYS A 52 -2.55 -12.74 -10.33
C LYS A 52 -3.79 -12.49 -9.49
N ALA A 53 -3.61 -11.91 -8.30
CA ALA A 53 -4.74 -11.58 -7.44
C ALA A 53 -5.66 -10.56 -8.08
N ILE A 54 -5.09 -9.54 -8.72
CA ILE A 54 -5.86 -8.51 -9.42
C ILE A 54 -6.64 -9.12 -10.60
N GLU A 55 -5.99 -9.96 -11.40
CA GLU A 55 -6.66 -10.63 -12.52
C GLU A 55 -7.77 -11.56 -12.04
N GLN A 56 -7.55 -12.26 -10.92
CA GLN A 56 -8.56 -13.12 -10.33
C GLN A 56 -9.78 -12.32 -9.86
N VAL A 57 -9.54 -11.18 -9.23
CA VAL A 57 -10.62 -10.29 -8.79
C VAL A 57 -11.42 -9.78 -9.98
N LYS A 58 -10.77 -9.43 -11.08
CA LYS A 58 -11.45 -9.00 -12.30
C LYS A 58 -12.35 -10.10 -12.85
N GLU A 59 -11.84 -11.32 -12.97
CA GLU A 59 -12.60 -12.44 -13.49
C GLU A 59 -13.79 -12.83 -12.58
N ASP A 60 -13.58 -12.81 -11.28
CA ASP A 60 -14.60 -13.23 -10.31
C ASP A 60 -15.69 -12.18 -10.08
N ASN A 61 -15.49 -10.95 -10.52
CA ASN A 61 -16.36 -9.83 -10.19
C ASN A 61 -16.86 -9.03 -11.40
N LYS A 62 -16.97 -9.67 -12.56
CA LYS A 62 -17.44 -9.00 -13.78
C LYS A 62 -18.81 -8.33 -13.58
N SER A 63 -19.65 -8.90 -12.75
CA SER A 63 -20.99 -8.37 -12.46
C SER A 63 -20.93 -6.97 -11.81
N VAL A 64 -19.86 -6.64 -11.13
CA VAL A 64 -19.66 -5.31 -10.54
C VAL A 64 -19.64 -4.23 -11.63
N TRP A 65 -19.22 -4.60 -12.84
CA TRP A 65 -19.09 -3.69 -13.98
C TRP A 65 -20.08 -4.00 -15.11
N GLY A 66 -21.16 -4.69 -14.80
CA GLY A 66 -22.22 -4.97 -15.79
C GLY A 66 -22.01 -6.23 -16.62
N GLY A 67 -21.10 -7.11 -16.23
CA GLY A 67 -20.93 -8.44 -16.86
C GLY A 67 -19.66 -8.62 -17.68
N SER A 68 -18.89 -7.57 -17.88
CA SER A 68 -17.61 -7.66 -18.60
C SER A 68 -16.57 -6.78 -17.92
N ILE A 69 -15.29 -7.05 -18.19
CA ILE A 69 -14.19 -6.27 -17.62
C ILE A 69 -13.98 -5.01 -18.47
N PRO A 70 -14.20 -3.81 -17.90
CA PRO A 70 -14.00 -2.57 -18.66
C PRO A 70 -12.53 -2.34 -19.00
N LYS A 71 -12.29 -1.59 -20.07
CA LYS A 71 -10.96 -1.08 -20.38
C LYS A 71 -10.66 0.10 -19.45
N GLY A 72 -9.40 0.26 -19.08
CA GLY A 72 -8.99 1.42 -18.29
C GLY A 72 -9.40 1.36 -16.82
N LEU A 73 -9.54 0.18 -16.24
CA LEU A 73 -9.77 0.03 -14.82
C LEU A 73 -8.63 0.65 -14.02
N LYS A 74 -8.98 1.35 -12.96
CA LYS A 74 -8.00 1.93 -12.02
C LYS A 74 -7.45 0.84 -11.11
N GLY A 75 -6.27 1.07 -10.57
CA GLY A 75 -5.62 0.17 -9.64
C GLY A 75 -4.47 -0.59 -10.26
N GLY A 76 -3.86 -1.45 -9.47
CA GLY A 76 -2.70 -2.23 -9.87
C GLY A 76 -1.38 -1.58 -9.48
N LEU A 77 -0.30 -2.27 -9.83
CA LEU A 77 1.05 -1.79 -9.55
C LEU A 77 1.37 -0.57 -10.41
N ARG A 78 2.02 0.40 -9.80
CA ARG A 78 2.44 1.63 -10.47
C ARG A 78 3.96 1.64 -10.54
N ASP A 79 4.50 2.18 -11.63
CA ASP A 79 5.94 2.22 -11.86
C ASP A 79 6.57 3.40 -11.13
N GLY A 80 7.40 3.11 -10.12
CA GLY A 80 8.06 4.14 -9.35
C GLY A 80 9.03 4.99 -10.17
N ASP A 81 9.69 4.39 -11.16
CA ASP A 81 10.59 5.14 -12.05
C ASP A 81 9.85 6.14 -12.94
N ALA A 82 8.62 5.82 -13.32
CA ALA A 82 7.82 6.66 -14.22
C ALA A 82 7.01 7.72 -13.48
N GLU A 83 6.54 7.41 -12.27
CA GLU A 83 5.56 8.24 -11.56
C GLU A 83 6.11 9.01 -10.36
N LYS A 84 7.30 8.66 -9.87
CA LYS A 84 7.91 9.30 -8.69
C LYS A 84 9.30 9.84 -9.02
N ASP A 85 9.59 11.04 -8.53
CA ASP A 85 10.94 11.60 -8.57
C ASP A 85 11.54 11.49 -7.16
N ASP A 86 11.64 10.25 -6.68
CA ASP A 86 12.08 9.95 -5.33
C ASP A 86 12.98 8.71 -5.37
N PRO A 87 14.23 8.81 -4.88
CA PRO A 87 15.16 7.69 -4.89
C PRO A 87 14.63 6.42 -4.22
N ALA A 88 13.74 6.56 -3.24
CA ALA A 88 13.15 5.41 -2.56
C ALA A 88 12.29 4.55 -3.50
N TYR A 89 11.78 5.12 -4.58
CA TYR A 89 10.93 4.43 -5.55
C TYR A 89 11.68 3.96 -6.78
N LYS A 90 12.98 4.23 -6.86
CA LYS A 90 13.79 3.87 -8.02
C LYS A 90 13.90 2.35 -8.15
N ASN A 91 13.80 1.87 -9.39
CA ASN A 91 13.83 0.44 -9.72
C ASN A 91 12.79 -0.36 -8.94
N SER A 92 11.63 0.25 -8.71
CA SER A 92 10.56 -0.34 -7.92
C SER A 92 9.19 -0.05 -8.52
N TYR A 93 8.25 -0.96 -8.27
CA TYR A 93 6.84 -0.68 -8.39
C TYR A 93 6.32 -0.25 -7.03
N PHE A 94 5.15 0.39 -7.01
CA PHE A 94 4.49 0.68 -5.74
C PHE A 94 2.99 0.51 -5.86
N ILE A 95 2.36 0.31 -4.73
CA ILE A 95 0.91 0.25 -4.64
C ILE A 95 0.50 0.85 -3.30
N ASN A 96 -0.57 1.63 -3.31
CA ASN A 96 -1.10 2.25 -2.11
C ASN A 96 -2.24 1.39 -1.56
N ALA A 97 -2.15 1.02 -0.29
CA ALA A 97 -3.17 0.26 0.41
C ALA A 97 -3.81 1.14 1.48
N ASN A 98 -5.11 1.01 1.67
CA ASN A 98 -5.81 1.80 2.68
C ASN A 98 -6.94 1.01 3.33
N SER A 99 -7.39 1.51 4.49
CA SER A 99 -8.49 0.91 5.23
C SER A 99 -9.16 1.94 6.13
N ALA A 100 -10.47 1.83 6.29
CA ALA A 100 -11.20 2.62 7.27
C ALA A 100 -10.92 2.12 8.70
N GLN A 101 -10.48 0.88 8.85
CA GLN A 101 -10.18 0.26 10.13
C GLN A 101 -8.67 0.23 10.37
N LYS A 102 -8.27 0.37 11.64
CA LYS A 102 -6.87 0.36 12.00
C LYS A 102 -6.23 -0.99 11.69
N PRO A 103 -5.14 -1.02 10.91
CA PRO A 103 -4.44 -2.26 10.64
C PRO A 103 -3.69 -2.75 11.88
N GLY A 104 -3.48 -4.06 11.97
CA GLY A 104 -2.54 -4.60 12.93
C GLY A 104 -1.13 -4.24 12.52
N VAL A 105 -0.30 -3.85 13.48
CA VAL A 105 1.11 -3.51 13.27
C VAL A 105 1.92 -4.38 14.24
N VAL A 106 2.72 -5.28 13.68
CA VAL A 106 3.49 -6.24 14.49
C VAL A 106 4.97 -6.24 14.09
N ASP A 107 5.80 -6.75 14.97
CA ASP A 107 7.23 -6.96 14.70
C ASP A 107 7.46 -8.36 14.09
N ALA A 108 8.72 -8.72 13.91
CA ALA A 108 9.09 -10.01 13.32
C ALA A 108 8.64 -11.21 14.16
N ASP A 109 8.46 -11.03 15.46
CA ASP A 109 8.02 -12.07 16.37
C ASP A 109 6.51 -12.04 16.61
N LEU A 110 5.78 -11.25 15.82
CA LEU A 110 4.33 -11.09 15.88
C LEU A 110 3.84 -10.37 17.13
N ASN A 111 4.71 -9.63 17.81
CA ASN A 111 4.31 -8.80 18.93
C ASN A 111 3.78 -7.46 18.41
N PRO A 112 2.66 -6.96 18.98
CA PRO A 112 2.13 -5.67 18.56
C PRO A 112 3.14 -4.54 18.74
N ILE A 113 3.27 -3.68 17.74
CA ILE A 113 4.06 -2.46 17.83
C ILE A 113 3.11 -1.34 18.25
N ILE A 114 3.35 -0.76 19.40
CA ILE A 114 2.55 0.33 19.95
C ILE A 114 3.26 1.65 19.77
N ASP A 115 4.58 1.64 19.87
CA ASP A 115 5.41 2.83 19.73
C ASP A 115 5.48 3.27 18.27
N LYS A 116 4.95 4.46 17.97
CA LYS A 116 4.89 5.02 16.62
C LYS A 116 6.27 5.24 16.01
N THR A 117 7.31 5.32 16.83
CA THR A 117 8.68 5.50 16.33
C THR A 117 9.29 4.20 15.82
N GLU A 118 8.71 3.06 16.14
CA GLU A 118 9.23 1.76 15.70
C GLU A 118 8.75 1.35 14.31
N PHE A 119 7.57 1.81 13.89
CA PHE A 119 7.08 1.59 12.53
C PHE A 119 6.91 2.94 11.85
N TYR A 120 7.71 3.19 10.83
CA TYR A 120 7.83 4.50 10.20
C TYR A 120 8.06 4.38 8.70
N SER A 121 7.86 5.47 7.98
CA SER A 121 8.18 5.51 6.55
C SER A 121 9.68 5.32 6.35
N GLY A 122 10.04 4.27 5.63
CA GLY A 122 11.43 3.87 5.39
C GLY A 122 11.78 2.49 5.92
N CYS A 123 11.03 1.96 6.90
CA CYS A 123 11.30 0.61 7.38
C CYS A 123 10.83 -0.44 6.37
N PHE A 124 11.33 -1.66 6.53
CA PHE A 124 11.05 -2.79 5.64
C PHE A 124 10.22 -3.84 6.36
N GLY A 125 9.36 -4.52 5.63
CA GLY A 125 8.58 -5.61 6.18
C GLY A 125 7.62 -6.19 5.18
N ARG A 126 6.58 -6.85 5.68
CA ARG A 126 5.55 -7.46 4.87
C ARG A 126 4.20 -6.80 5.12
N ALA A 127 3.34 -6.87 4.13
CA ALA A 127 1.97 -6.38 4.27
C ALA A 127 0.99 -7.45 3.82
N SER A 128 -0.14 -7.51 4.52
CA SER A 128 -1.29 -8.29 4.10
C SER A 128 -2.32 -7.33 3.54
N VAL A 129 -2.68 -7.54 2.28
CA VAL A 129 -3.63 -6.68 1.57
C VAL A 129 -4.71 -7.52 0.92
N SER A 130 -5.88 -6.93 0.68
CA SER A 130 -6.97 -7.59 -0.03
C SER A 130 -7.37 -6.76 -1.23
N PHE A 131 -7.39 -7.37 -2.41
CA PHE A 131 -7.84 -6.72 -3.62
C PHE A 131 -9.33 -6.93 -3.80
N PHE A 132 -10.03 -5.89 -4.24
CA PHE A 132 -11.48 -5.92 -4.40
C PHE A 132 -11.91 -5.08 -5.60
N ALA A 133 -12.98 -5.52 -6.25
CA ALA A 133 -13.56 -4.79 -7.37
C ALA A 133 -14.49 -3.69 -6.85
N TYR A 134 -14.45 -2.51 -7.47
CA TYR A 134 -15.36 -1.43 -7.10
C TYR A 134 -15.90 -0.72 -8.33
N ASN A 135 -17.09 -0.14 -8.15
CA ASN A 135 -17.75 0.72 -9.13
C ASN A 135 -18.51 1.78 -8.33
N SER A 136 -17.96 2.97 -8.25
CA SER A 136 -18.51 4.04 -7.42
C SER A 136 -18.52 5.35 -8.20
N ASN A 137 -19.71 5.89 -8.44
CA ASN A 137 -19.89 7.18 -9.11
C ASN A 137 -19.11 7.30 -10.42
N GLY A 138 -19.12 6.22 -11.23
CA GLY A 138 -18.41 6.19 -12.50
C GLY A 138 -16.94 5.83 -12.39
N SER A 139 -16.41 5.73 -11.20
CA SER A 139 -15.03 5.27 -10.99
C SER A 139 -15.04 3.76 -10.82
N LYS A 140 -14.30 3.07 -11.69
CA LYS A 140 -14.26 1.60 -11.71
C LYS A 140 -12.83 1.12 -11.59
N GLY A 141 -12.62 0.07 -10.80
CA GLY A 141 -11.28 -0.47 -10.65
C GLY A 141 -11.18 -1.61 -9.68
N VAL A 142 -9.94 -1.94 -9.34
CA VAL A 142 -9.59 -2.90 -8.31
C VAL A 142 -8.84 -2.14 -7.22
N GLY A 143 -9.42 -2.13 -6.03
CA GLY A 143 -8.83 -1.46 -4.88
C GLY A 143 -7.90 -2.38 -4.11
N CYS A 144 -7.03 -1.78 -3.29
CA CYS A 144 -6.10 -2.50 -2.43
C CYS A 144 -6.40 -2.12 -0.98
N GLY A 145 -7.04 -3.03 -0.26
CA GLY A 145 -7.35 -2.83 1.15
C GLY A 145 -6.20 -3.26 2.03
N LEU A 146 -5.92 -2.46 3.05
CA LEU A 146 -4.85 -2.75 4.00
C LEU A 146 -5.41 -3.58 5.15
N ASN A 147 -4.83 -4.76 5.39
CA ASN A 147 -5.21 -5.61 6.51
C ASN A 147 -4.26 -5.44 7.69
N ASN A 148 -2.99 -5.78 7.48
CA ASN A 148 -1.97 -5.78 8.53
C ASN A 148 -0.60 -5.49 7.94
N VAL A 149 0.31 -5.01 8.79
CA VAL A 149 1.72 -4.82 8.41
C VAL A 149 2.63 -5.44 9.46
N GLN A 150 3.77 -5.94 9.00
CA GLN A 150 4.80 -6.54 9.85
C GLN A 150 6.14 -5.89 9.55
N LYS A 151 6.77 -5.32 10.57
CA LYS A 151 8.11 -4.77 10.43
C LYS A 151 9.15 -5.88 10.55
N LEU A 152 10.07 -5.94 9.62
CA LEU A 152 11.17 -6.93 9.62
C LEU A 152 12.53 -6.27 9.79
N GLU A 153 12.74 -5.07 9.26
CA GLU A 153 14.02 -4.39 9.30
C GLU A 153 13.88 -2.88 9.44
N GLU A 154 14.88 -2.28 10.06
CA GLU A 154 15.03 -0.83 10.06
C GLU A 154 15.46 -0.36 8.68
N GLY A 155 15.13 0.88 8.34
CA GLY A 155 15.59 1.54 7.13
C GLY A 155 15.73 3.03 7.38
N ASP A 156 16.32 3.74 6.42
CA ASP A 156 16.44 5.19 6.52
C ASP A 156 15.06 5.82 6.44
N ARG A 157 14.78 6.78 7.30
CA ARG A 157 13.48 7.46 7.32
C ARG A 157 13.24 8.22 6.02
N LEU A 158 12.01 8.11 5.50
CA LEU A 158 11.57 8.77 4.28
C LEU A 158 10.61 9.90 4.65
N GLY A 159 10.92 11.12 4.22
CA GLY A 159 10.00 12.27 4.34
C GLY A 159 9.60 12.63 5.76
N GLY A 160 9.11 13.84 5.96
CA GLY A 160 8.51 14.25 7.23
C GLY A 160 9.45 14.38 8.42
N VAL A 161 10.72 14.05 8.25
CA VAL A 161 11.74 14.17 9.30
C VAL A 161 12.81 15.14 8.83
N THR A 162 13.02 16.21 9.59
CA THR A 162 14.10 17.16 9.32
C THR A 162 15.26 16.88 10.26
N THR A 163 16.47 17.17 9.80
CA THR A 163 17.64 17.09 10.66
C THR A 163 17.74 18.35 11.51
N ALA A 164 18.49 18.28 12.61
CA ALA A 164 18.74 19.47 13.43
C ALA A 164 19.39 20.57 12.61
N THR A 165 20.26 20.23 11.65
CA THR A 165 20.90 21.19 10.77
C THR A 165 19.87 21.91 9.89
N GLU A 166 18.90 21.17 9.34
CA GLU A 166 17.84 21.75 8.53
C GLU A 166 16.96 22.69 9.34
N ASP A 167 16.61 22.28 10.57
CA ASP A 167 15.71 23.07 11.43
C ASP A 167 16.39 24.33 11.96
N PHE A 168 17.66 24.27 12.28
CA PHE A 168 18.35 25.32 13.01
C PHE A 168 19.41 26.07 12.20
N ALA A 169 19.62 25.71 10.94
CA ALA A 169 20.47 26.46 10.04
C ALA A 169 19.82 27.82 9.74
N VAL A 170 20.57 28.88 9.84
CA VAL A 170 20.09 30.25 9.62
C VAL A 170 20.52 30.75 8.27
#